data_d87eb8b32cec44171144263e6e86429e
#
_entry.id   d87eb8b32cec44171144263e6e86429e
#
_cell.length_a   1.000
_cell.length_b   1.000
_cell.length_c   1.000
_cell.angle_alpha   90.00
_cell.angle_beta   90.00
_cell.angle_gamma   90.00
#
_symmetry.space_group_name_H-M   'P 1'
#
loop_
_entity.id
_entity.type
_entity.pdbx_description
1 polymer ?
#
loop_
_entity_poly.entity_id
_entity_poly.type
_entity_poly.pdbx_seq_one_letter_code
_entity_poly.pdbx_strand_id
1 'polypeptide(L)'
;MPAGESRFKGGGKTTTCINLAAALTKRNRKVLVADCDPQGNSTSGLGVRKDREPNIYDLLVRGRSLAECTVETPYCDVLPANRELSGASVELVDMQSREYVLKTALAPAKEKYDYIFIDCPPSLELLTVNALVAADSVLIPVQCEYYALEGITDLMTSIKLTKRTLNPPLEIQGIVLTMYDSRTNFSEQVAAEVQKFFGTAVYRTRIPRAVRIAESPSHGMPVIKYDRMSRGSRAYLHLADELIKREE
;
A
#
# COMPACT_ATOMS: atom_id res chain seq x y z
N MET A 1 21.37 18.42 16.01
CA MET A 1 20.20 18.51 15.13
C MET A 1 19.45 17.21 15.29
N PRO A 2 18.21 17.18 15.81
CA PRO A 2 17.46 15.93 15.88
C PRO A 2 17.12 15.47 14.47
N ALA A 3 17.33 14.18 14.20
CA ALA A 3 17.02 13.51 12.94
C ALA A 3 15.56 13.80 12.57
N GLY A 4 15.33 14.31 11.37
CA GLY A 4 14.02 14.72 10.89
C GLY A 4 13.04 13.56 10.93
N GLU A 5 11.98 13.74 11.71
CA GLU A 5 10.83 12.85 11.66
C GLU A 5 10.31 12.78 10.23
N SER A 6 10.22 11.57 9.70
CA SER A 6 9.73 11.32 8.34
C SER A 6 8.35 11.96 8.16
N ARG A 7 8.25 12.98 7.29
CA ARG A 7 7.02 13.73 6.98
C ARG A 7 5.93 12.87 6.31
N PHE A 8 6.19 11.59 6.09
CA PHE A 8 5.27 10.61 5.50
C PHE A 8 4.39 9.87 6.51
N LYS A 9 4.42 10.22 7.79
CA LYS A 9 3.54 9.60 8.80
C LYS A 9 2.08 9.87 8.44
N GLY A 10 1.32 8.81 8.15
CA GLY A 10 -0.13 8.84 8.10
C GLY A 10 -0.79 8.99 6.72
N GLY A 11 -0.09 8.87 5.60
CA GLY A 11 -0.63 9.06 4.22
C GLY A 11 -1.82 8.18 3.79
N GLY A 12 -2.35 7.34 4.68
CA GLY A 12 -3.44 6.43 4.35
C GLY A 12 -3.03 5.22 3.50
N LYS A 13 -1.71 4.95 3.37
CA LYS A 13 -1.17 3.83 2.58
C LYS A 13 -1.75 2.49 3.03
N THR A 14 -1.45 2.08 4.24
CA THR A 14 -1.94 0.83 4.85
C THR A 14 -3.46 0.75 4.82
N THR A 15 -4.14 1.83 5.19
CA THR A 15 -5.61 1.88 5.18
C THR A 15 -6.17 1.68 3.77
N THR A 16 -5.55 2.32 2.76
CA THR A 16 -5.97 2.14 1.36
C THR A 16 -5.65 0.74 0.86
N CYS A 17 -4.48 0.21 1.16
CA CYS A 17 -4.07 -1.14 0.82
C CYS A 17 -5.09 -2.18 1.32
N ILE A 18 -5.38 -2.20 2.62
CA ILE A 18 -6.33 -3.12 3.26
C ILE A 18 -7.72 -3.03 2.62
N ASN A 19 -8.25 -1.82 2.49
CA ASN A 19 -9.63 -1.63 2.10
C ASN A 19 -9.84 -1.80 0.59
N LEU A 20 -8.87 -1.40 -0.23
CA LEU A 20 -8.93 -1.61 -1.68
C LEU A 20 -8.75 -3.09 -2.02
N ALA A 21 -7.83 -3.80 -1.37
CA ALA A 21 -7.66 -5.23 -1.53
C ALA A 21 -8.96 -5.99 -1.23
N ALA A 22 -9.58 -5.72 -0.09
CA ALA A 22 -10.85 -6.32 0.28
C ALA A 22 -12.01 -5.92 -0.67
N ALA A 23 -12.01 -4.69 -1.20
CA ALA A 23 -13.01 -4.25 -2.18
C ALA A 23 -12.86 -4.97 -3.52
N LEU A 24 -11.63 -5.20 -3.99
CA LEU A 24 -11.35 -5.97 -5.22
C LEU A 24 -11.71 -7.45 -5.05
N THR A 25 -11.41 -8.06 -3.89
CA THR A 25 -11.85 -9.42 -3.59
C THR A 25 -13.38 -9.54 -3.65
N LYS A 26 -14.10 -8.51 -3.20
CA LYS A 26 -15.56 -8.46 -3.33
C LYS A 26 -16.03 -8.26 -4.80
N ARG A 27 -15.14 -7.90 -5.71
CA ARG A 27 -15.33 -7.89 -7.17
C ARG A 27 -14.83 -9.17 -7.84
N ASN A 28 -14.67 -10.26 -7.08
CA ASN A 28 -14.20 -11.57 -7.54
C ASN A 28 -12.77 -11.54 -8.12
N ARG A 29 -11.94 -10.60 -7.67
CA ARG A 29 -10.51 -10.58 -8.00
C ARG A 29 -9.72 -11.33 -6.93
N LYS A 30 -8.74 -12.11 -7.33
CA LYS A 30 -7.79 -12.77 -6.42
C LYS A 30 -6.72 -11.77 -6.02
N VAL A 31 -6.61 -11.48 -4.74
CA VAL A 31 -5.73 -10.43 -4.23
C VAL A 31 -4.78 -10.96 -3.16
N LEU A 32 -3.50 -10.63 -3.29
CA LEU A 32 -2.48 -10.80 -2.25
C LEU A 32 -2.10 -9.42 -1.70
N VAL A 33 -2.05 -9.30 -0.39
CA VAL A 33 -1.43 -8.15 0.30
C VAL A 33 -0.11 -8.61 0.89
N ALA A 34 1.02 -8.09 0.39
CA ALA A 34 2.34 -8.27 0.96
C ALA A 34 2.64 -7.07 1.89
N ASP A 35 2.71 -7.34 3.17
CA ASP A 35 3.04 -6.32 4.18
C ASP A 35 4.57 -6.21 4.26
N CYS A 36 5.13 -5.11 3.75
CA CYS A 36 6.56 -4.80 3.80
C CYS A 36 6.91 -3.76 4.88
N ASP A 37 5.97 -3.44 5.78
CA ASP A 37 6.22 -2.58 6.92
C ASP A 37 6.50 -3.43 8.17
N PRO A 38 7.66 -3.28 8.84
CA PRO A 38 7.96 -3.96 10.11
C PRO A 38 6.93 -3.72 11.22
N GLN A 39 6.11 -2.67 11.10
CA GLN A 39 5.02 -2.43 12.04
C GLN A 39 3.88 -3.44 11.87
N GLY A 40 3.77 -4.16 10.75
CA GLY A 40 2.76 -5.18 10.52
C GLY A 40 1.32 -4.67 10.59
N ASN A 41 1.07 -3.46 10.08
CA ASN A 41 -0.24 -2.82 10.19
C ASN A 41 -1.24 -3.36 9.19
N SER A 42 -0.83 -3.71 7.97
CA SER A 42 -1.67 -4.43 7.01
C SER A 42 -1.97 -5.84 7.51
N THR A 43 -0.98 -6.51 8.10
CA THR A 43 -1.12 -7.83 8.73
C THR A 43 -2.24 -7.84 9.77
N SER A 44 -2.13 -7.00 10.79
CA SER A 44 -3.14 -6.94 11.86
C SER A 44 -4.48 -6.39 11.38
N GLY A 45 -4.47 -5.43 10.47
CA GLY A 45 -5.68 -4.83 9.90
C GLY A 45 -6.51 -5.79 9.02
N LEU A 46 -5.91 -6.88 8.56
CA LEU A 46 -6.58 -7.99 7.86
C LEU A 46 -6.83 -9.22 8.75
N GLY A 47 -6.66 -9.06 10.07
CA GLY A 47 -6.98 -10.10 11.05
C GLY A 47 -5.91 -11.17 11.24
N VAL A 48 -4.71 -10.99 10.69
CA VAL A 48 -3.58 -11.89 10.89
C VAL A 48 -2.78 -11.46 12.11
N ARG A 49 -2.38 -12.41 12.95
CA ARG A 49 -1.54 -12.14 14.13
C ARG A 49 -0.14 -11.72 13.71
N LYS A 50 0.42 -10.69 14.36
CA LYS A 50 1.79 -10.19 14.07
C LYS A 50 2.91 -11.15 14.49
N ASP A 51 2.61 -12.14 15.33
CA ASP A 51 3.55 -13.19 15.72
C ASP A 51 3.44 -14.44 14.81
N ARG A 52 2.75 -14.33 13.69
CA ARG A 52 2.61 -15.43 12.72
C ARG A 52 3.94 -15.73 12.03
N GLU A 53 4.34 -16.99 12.03
CA GLU A 53 5.48 -17.55 11.31
C GLU A 53 5.01 -18.77 10.48
N PRO A 54 5.62 -19.03 9.31
CA PRO A 54 6.56 -18.14 8.63
C PRO A 54 5.87 -16.89 8.06
N ASN A 55 6.66 -15.85 7.78
CA ASN A 55 6.21 -14.54 7.32
C ASN A 55 7.13 -13.97 6.22
N ILE A 56 6.99 -12.69 5.83
CA ILE A 56 7.75 -12.09 4.75
C ILE A 56 9.27 -12.04 5.06
N TYR A 57 9.68 -11.93 6.32
CA TYR A 57 11.09 -12.00 6.67
C TYR A 57 11.65 -13.38 6.36
N ASP A 58 10.93 -14.47 6.67
CA ASP A 58 11.33 -15.84 6.35
C ASP A 58 11.42 -16.07 4.84
N LEU A 59 10.51 -15.45 4.07
CA LEU A 59 10.54 -15.48 2.61
C LEU A 59 11.80 -14.80 2.06
N LEU A 60 12.13 -13.59 2.53
CA LEU A 60 13.20 -12.77 1.98
C LEU A 60 14.59 -13.22 2.44
N VAL A 61 14.73 -13.70 3.68
CA VAL A 61 16.00 -13.96 4.34
C VAL A 61 16.28 -15.45 4.55
N ARG A 62 15.25 -16.21 4.98
CA ARG A 62 15.41 -17.63 5.35
C ARG A 62 15.07 -18.60 4.21
N GLY A 63 14.72 -18.10 3.03
CA GLY A 63 14.45 -18.92 1.84
C GLY A 63 13.18 -19.78 1.93
N ARG A 64 12.22 -19.42 2.78
CA ARG A 64 10.91 -20.08 2.79
C ARG A 64 10.14 -19.77 1.51
N SER A 65 9.26 -20.68 1.11
CA SER A 65 8.43 -20.46 -0.07
C SER A 65 7.29 -19.44 0.21
N LEU A 66 6.84 -18.76 -0.84
CA LEU A 66 5.69 -17.86 -0.74
C LEU A 66 4.44 -18.56 -0.22
N ALA A 67 4.21 -19.82 -0.64
CA ALA A 67 3.05 -20.59 -0.20
C ALA A 67 3.05 -20.88 1.30
N GLU A 68 4.21 -21.16 1.90
CA GLU A 68 4.34 -21.37 3.36
C GLU A 68 4.08 -20.08 4.15
N CYS A 69 4.51 -18.94 3.60
CA CYS A 69 4.42 -17.64 4.27
C CYS A 69 3.04 -16.97 4.11
N THR A 70 2.27 -17.34 3.08
CA THR A 70 0.97 -16.70 2.81
C THR A 70 -0.13 -17.26 3.72
N VAL A 71 -0.99 -16.38 4.21
CA VAL A 71 -2.15 -16.70 5.05
C VAL A 71 -3.42 -16.32 4.31
N GLU A 72 -4.34 -17.27 4.16
CA GLU A 72 -5.68 -17.01 3.62
C GLU A 72 -6.55 -16.32 4.68
N THR A 73 -7.23 -15.24 4.30
CA THR A 73 -8.21 -14.56 5.14
C THR A 73 -9.55 -14.43 4.40
N PRO A 74 -10.63 -14.11 5.11
CA PRO A 74 -11.93 -13.88 4.46
C PRO A 74 -11.96 -12.64 3.53
N TYR A 75 -10.89 -11.87 3.48
CA TYR A 75 -10.83 -10.57 2.78
C TYR A 75 -9.92 -10.60 1.56
N CYS A 76 -8.79 -11.25 1.66
CA CYS A 76 -7.77 -11.50 0.65
C CYS A 76 -6.67 -12.37 1.26
N ASP A 77 -5.74 -12.87 0.45
CA ASP A 77 -4.55 -13.53 0.97
C ASP A 77 -3.55 -12.49 1.49
N VAL A 78 -2.80 -12.84 2.54
CA VAL A 78 -1.85 -11.94 3.21
C VAL A 78 -0.50 -12.62 3.35
N LEU A 79 0.56 -11.94 2.90
CA LEU A 79 1.94 -12.25 3.27
C LEU A 79 2.28 -11.35 4.47
N PRO A 80 2.25 -11.88 5.70
CA PRO A 80 2.32 -11.08 6.91
C PRO A 80 3.72 -10.59 7.22
N ALA A 81 3.81 -9.48 7.97
CA ALA A 81 5.04 -8.94 8.51
C ALA A 81 5.00 -8.83 10.04
N ASN A 82 6.19 -8.81 10.62
CA ASN A 82 6.41 -8.50 12.02
C ASN A 82 7.67 -7.65 12.20
N ARG A 83 8.03 -7.39 13.46
CA ARG A 83 9.18 -6.53 13.81
C ARG A 83 10.55 -7.10 13.36
N GLU A 84 10.67 -8.41 13.13
CA GLU A 84 11.91 -9.04 12.63
C GLU A 84 12.27 -8.50 11.24
N LEU A 85 11.29 -8.07 10.45
CA LEU A 85 11.51 -7.47 9.14
C LEU A 85 12.40 -6.21 9.19
N SER A 86 12.52 -5.54 10.35
CA SER A 86 13.50 -4.45 10.52
C SER A 86 14.95 -4.94 10.35
N GLY A 87 15.23 -6.19 10.72
CA GLY A 87 16.54 -6.82 10.53
C GLY A 87 16.84 -7.14 9.07
N ALA A 88 15.82 -7.39 8.27
CA ALA A 88 16.00 -7.73 6.87
C ALA A 88 16.78 -6.67 6.08
N SER A 89 16.60 -5.39 6.40
CA SER A 89 17.35 -4.30 5.73
C SER A 89 18.87 -4.41 5.95
N VAL A 90 19.31 -4.94 7.08
CA VAL A 90 20.74 -5.16 7.38
C VAL A 90 21.25 -6.41 6.66
N GLU A 91 20.49 -7.50 6.73
CA GLU A 91 20.89 -8.80 6.16
C GLU A 91 20.85 -8.79 4.62
N LEU A 92 19.92 -8.05 4.03
CA LEU A 92 19.85 -7.89 2.57
C LEU A 92 21.01 -7.05 2.00
N VAL A 93 21.70 -6.22 2.81
CA VAL A 93 22.79 -5.34 2.32
C VAL A 93 23.91 -6.15 1.64
N ASP A 94 24.24 -7.31 2.18
CA ASP A 94 25.31 -8.17 1.67
C ASP A 94 24.86 -9.13 0.56
N MET A 95 23.56 -9.13 0.24
CA MET A 95 23.03 -9.99 -0.83
C MET A 95 23.30 -9.40 -2.21
N GLN A 96 23.69 -10.27 -3.15
CA GLN A 96 23.78 -9.89 -4.56
C GLN A 96 22.39 -9.54 -5.10
N SER A 97 22.30 -8.43 -5.86
CA SER A 97 21.02 -7.95 -6.43
C SER A 97 19.94 -7.70 -5.37
N ARG A 98 20.34 -7.19 -4.22
CA ARG A 98 19.52 -6.95 -3.03
C ARG A 98 18.25 -6.12 -3.30
N GLU A 99 18.24 -5.31 -4.34
CA GLU A 99 17.08 -4.49 -4.74
C GLU A 99 15.98 -5.33 -5.43
N TYR A 100 16.30 -6.55 -5.88
CA TYR A 100 15.40 -7.44 -6.62
C TYR A 100 14.88 -8.63 -5.81
N VAL A 101 15.24 -8.75 -4.54
CA VAL A 101 14.90 -9.90 -3.70
C VAL A 101 13.38 -10.08 -3.60
N LEU A 102 12.65 -9.00 -3.31
CA LEU A 102 11.18 -9.05 -3.23
C LEU A 102 10.54 -9.38 -4.58
N LYS A 103 11.05 -8.82 -5.69
CA LYS A 103 10.56 -9.13 -7.04
C LYS A 103 10.67 -10.62 -7.36
N THR A 104 11.82 -11.21 -7.04
CA THR A 104 12.07 -12.64 -7.23
C THR A 104 11.16 -13.48 -6.34
N ALA A 105 11.02 -13.10 -5.08
CA ALA A 105 10.19 -13.81 -4.11
C ALA A 105 8.69 -13.78 -4.44
N LEU A 106 8.20 -12.69 -5.04
CA LEU A 106 6.79 -12.54 -5.46
C LEU A 106 6.51 -13.07 -6.87
N ALA A 107 7.53 -13.48 -7.65
CA ALA A 107 7.31 -13.97 -9.01
C ALA A 107 6.26 -15.10 -9.12
N PRO A 108 6.23 -16.10 -8.22
CA PRO A 108 5.23 -17.16 -8.25
C PRO A 108 3.79 -16.66 -8.00
N ALA A 109 3.63 -15.50 -7.36
CA ALA A 109 2.30 -14.92 -7.08
C ALA A 109 1.62 -14.38 -8.34
N LYS A 110 2.38 -13.96 -9.36
CA LYS A 110 1.83 -13.36 -10.59
C LYS A 110 0.90 -14.29 -11.38
N GLU A 111 1.07 -15.60 -11.25
CA GLU A 111 0.19 -16.58 -11.91
C GLU A 111 -1.09 -16.87 -11.10
N LYS A 112 -1.06 -16.62 -9.79
CA LYS A 112 -2.16 -16.95 -8.87
C LYS A 112 -3.12 -15.78 -8.63
N TYR A 113 -2.61 -14.54 -8.61
CA TYR A 113 -3.36 -13.36 -8.19
C TYR A 113 -3.54 -12.36 -9.32
N ASP A 114 -4.75 -11.76 -9.39
CA ASP A 114 -5.04 -10.65 -10.30
C ASP A 114 -4.35 -9.36 -9.83
N TYR A 115 -4.22 -9.19 -8.49
CA TYR A 115 -3.57 -8.03 -7.86
C TYR A 115 -2.65 -8.47 -6.72
N ILE A 116 -1.47 -7.86 -6.68
CA ILE A 116 -0.53 -7.97 -5.57
C ILE A 116 -0.28 -6.57 -5.02
N PHE A 117 -0.83 -6.26 -3.86
CA PHE A 117 -0.55 -5.01 -3.16
C PHE A 117 0.66 -5.16 -2.26
N ILE A 118 1.61 -4.24 -2.38
CA ILE A 118 2.79 -4.17 -1.51
C ILE A 118 2.63 -2.94 -0.62
N ASP A 119 2.33 -3.15 0.67
CA ASP A 119 2.26 -2.06 1.65
C ASP A 119 3.65 -1.77 2.20
N CYS A 120 4.10 -0.52 2.07
CA CYS A 120 5.47 -0.11 2.36
C CYS A 120 5.55 0.81 3.57
N PRO A 121 6.67 0.76 4.32
CA PRO A 121 6.94 1.73 5.38
C PRO A 121 7.02 3.15 4.81
N PRO A 122 6.92 4.18 5.66
CA PRO A 122 7.03 5.57 5.22
C PRO A 122 8.45 6.00 4.86
N SER A 123 9.47 5.20 5.17
CA SER A 123 10.88 5.49 4.87
C SER A 123 11.24 5.04 3.46
N LEU A 124 12.20 5.76 2.83
CA LEU A 124 12.75 5.40 1.51
C LEU A 124 14.01 4.51 1.65
N GLU A 125 13.88 3.46 2.44
CA GLU A 125 14.93 2.49 2.70
C GLU A 125 14.88 1.30 1.73
N LEU A 126 15.77 0.32 1.91
CA LEU A 126 15.93 -0.83 1.01
C LEU A 126 14.63 -1.61 0.77
N LEU A 127 13.77 -1.75 1.77
CA LEU A 127 12.47 -2.43 1.63
C LEU A 127 11.53 -1.67 0.68
N THR A 128 11.51 -0.34 0.76
CA THR A 128 10.71 0.49 -0.16
C THR A 128 11.28 0.45 -1.58
N VAL A 129 12.60 0.43 -1.73
CA VAL A 129 13.24 0.24 -3.05
C VAL A 129 12.85 -1.13 -3.62
N ASN A 130 12.92 -2.21 -2.83
CA ASN A 130 12.49 -3.54 -3.24
C ASN A 130 11.03 -3.56 -3.70
N ALA A 131 10.14 -2.87 -2.99
CA ALA A 131 8.74 -2.77 -3.36
C ALA A 131 8.55 -2.05 -4.70
N LEU A 132 9.23 -0.93 -4.94
CA LEU A 132 9.19 -0.20 -6.21
C LEU A 132 9.80 -1.00 -7.37
N VAL A 133 10.82 -1.83 -7.10
CA VAL A 133 11.44 -2.72 -8.11
C VAL A 133 10.52 -3.91 -8.43
N ALA A 134 9.78 -4.41 -7.45
CA ALA A 134 8.83 -5.51 -7.65
C ALA A 134 7.52 -5.09 -8.30
N ALA A 135 7.12 -3.82 -8.13
CA ALA A 135 5.84 -3.30 -8.60
C ALA A 135 5.82 -3.06 -10.12
N ASP A 136 4.66 -3.28 -10.73
CA ASP A 136 4.36 -2.87 -12.09
C ASP A 136 3.87 -1.40 -12.12
N SER A 137 3.16 -0.98 -11.05
CA SER A 137 2.67 0.40 -10.90
C SER A 137 2.57 0.85 -9.44
N VAL A 138 2.48 2.17 -9.23
CA VAL A 138 2.38 2.80 -7.90
C VAL A 138 1.06 3.55 -7.78
N LEU A 139 0.22 3.14 -6.83
CA LEU A 139 -0.95 3.90 -6.39
C LEU A 139 -0.54 4.80 -5.21
N ILE A 140 -0.81 6.10 -5.31
CA ILE A 140 -0.35 7.10 -4.34
C ILE A 140 -1.53 7.67 -3.55
N PRO A 141 -1.79 7.20 -2.32
CA PRO A 141 -2.77 7.84 -1.44
C PRO A 141 -2.21 9.15 -0.89
N VAL A 142 -2.99 10.21 -1.02
CA VAL A 142 -2.63 11.57 -0.59
C VAL A 142 -3.68 12.10 0.35
N GLN A 143 -3.29 12.47 1.57
CA GLN A 143 -4.19 13.13 2.50
C GLN A 143 -4.47 14.58 2.06
N CYS A 144 -5.73 15.01 2.19
CA CYS A 144 -6.10 16.41 1.95
C CYS A 144 -5.68 17.30 3.13
N GLU A 145 -4.34 17.40 3.36
CA GLU A 145 -3.71 18.17 4.43
C GLU A 145 -2.64 19.12 3.86
N TYR A 146 -2.20 20.09 4.67
CA TYR A 146 -1.34 21.19 4.22
C TYR A 146 -0.04 20.77 3.51
N TYR A 147 0.59 19.70 3.98
CA TYR A 147 1.86 19.21 3.42
C TYR A 147 1.70 18.16 2.31
N ALA A 148 0.51 18.02 1.75
CA ALA A 148 0.20 17.00 0.75
C ALA A 148 1.14 17.03 -0.46
N LEU A 149 1.38 18.21 -1.01
CA LEU A 149 2.20 18.39 -2.22
C LEU A 149 3.70 18.18 -1.99
N GLU A 150 4.23 18.59 -0.82
CA GLU A 150 5.63 18.33 -0.47
C GLU A 150 5.92 16.83 -0.41
N GLY A 151 5.05 16.09 0.31
CA GLY A 151 5.20 14.65 0.44
C GLY A 151 5.16 13.90 -0.91
N ILE A 152 4.31 14.33 -1.84
CA ILE A 152 4.24 13.75 -3.17
C ILE A 152 5.54 13.99 -3.96
N THR A 153 6.13 15.18 -3.85
CA THR A 153 7.33 15.55 -4.60
C THR A 153 8.52 14.64 -4.29
N ASP A 154 8.76 14.34 -3.02
CA ASP A 154 9.85 13.45 -2.59
C ASP A 154 9.61 12.02 -3.08
N LEU A 155 8.36 11.53 -2.97
CA LEU A 155 7.99 10.21 -3.48
C LEU A 155 8.14 10.13 -5.01
N MET A 156 7.72 11.16 -5.75
CA MET A 156 7.87 11.23 -7.20
C MET A 156 9.34 11.20 -7.63
N THR A 157 10.22 11.84 -6.87
CA THR A 157 11.66 11.81 -7.13
C THR A 157 12.20 10.39 -6.99
N SER A 158 11.79 9.66 -5.95
CA SER A 158 12.21 8.28 -5.71
C SER A 158 11.65 7.31 -6.77
N ILE A 159 10.38 7.47 -7.16
CA ILE A 159 9.77 6.70 -8.26
C ILE A 159 10.54 6.94 -9.56
N LYS A 160 10.83 8.21 -9.91
CA LYS A 160 11.58 8.54 -11.14
C LYS A 160 12.99 7.96 -11.12
N LEU A 161 13.66 7.99 -9.98
CA LEU A 161 15.00 7.40 -9.84
C LEU A 161 14.94 5.88 -10.04
N THR A 162 14.03 5.19 -9.34
CA THR A 162 13.84 3.74 -9.48
C THR A 162 13.47 3.36 -10.91
N LYS A 163 12.55 4.10 -11.55
CA LYS A 163 12.18 3.89 -12.96
C LYS A 163 13.37 3.99 -13.89
N ARG A 164 14.25 4.96 -13.67
CA ARG A 164 15.42 5.19 -14.52
C ARG A 164 16.51 4.13 -14.35
N THR A 165 16.68 3.58 -13.15
CA THR A 165 17.87 2.78 -12.81
C THR A 165 17.58 1.29 -12.59
N LEU A 166 16.43 0.95 -12.01
CA LEU A 166 16.14 -0.40 -11.51
C LEU A 166 14.90 -1.05 -12.13
N ASN A 167 13.86 -0.26 -12.42
CA ASN A 167 12.58 -0.77 -12.93
C ASN A 167 12.00 0.16 -14.02
N PRO A 168 12.54 0.15 -15.26
CA PRO A 168 12.09 1.04 -16.34
C PRO A 168 10.60 0.97 -16.67
N PRO A 169 9.88 -0.20 -16.61
CA PRO A 169 8.46 -0.29 -16.86
C PRO A 169 7.56 0.27 -15.74
N LEU A 170 8.13 0.65 -14.57
CA LEU A 170 7.32 1.15 -13.45
C LEU A 170 6.46 2.35 -13.86
N GLU A 171 5.17 2.29 -13.58
CA GLU A 171 4.22 3.35 -13.91
C GLU A 171 3.55 3.94 -12.67
N ILE A 172 2.89 5.09 -12.84
CA ILE A 172 2.03 5.67 -11.81
C ILE A 172 0.60 5.27 -12.16
N GLN A 173 0.02 4.36 -11.38
CA GLN A 173 -1.38 3.94 -11.51
C GLN A 173 -2.34 5.09 -11.26
N GLY A 174 -1.99 5.94 -10.30
CA GLY A 174 -2.76 7.14 -10.03
C GLY A 174 -2.63 7.64 -8.60
N ILE A 175 -3.34 8.74 -8.34
CA ILE A 175 -3.36 9.42 -7.06
C ILE A 175 -4.76 9.37 -6.48
N VAL A 176 -4.89 8.89 -5.24
CA VAL A 176 -6.14 8.80 -4.50
C VAL A 176 -6.16 9.81 -3.37
N LEU A 177 -7.09 10.75 -3.42
CA LEU A 177 -7.31 11.70 -2.33
C LEU A 177 -7.96 10.99 -1.14
N THR A 178 -7.32 11.06 0.02
CA THR A 178 -7.78 10.45 1.28
C THR A 178 -8.02 11.50 2.34
N MET A 179 -8.71 11.15 3.42
CA MET A 179 -9.10 12.06 4.49
C MET A 179 -9.84 13.30 3.99
N TYR A 180 -10.52 13.17 2.85
CA TYR A 180 -11.26 14.25 2.24
C TYR A 180 -12.49 14.62 3.07
N ASP A 181 -12.64 15.92 3.39
CA ASP A 181 -13.79 16.48 4.08
C ASP A 181 -14.46 17.55 3.21
N SER A 182 -15.58 17.21 2.58
CA SER A 182 -16.34 18.11 1.70
C SER A 182 -16.94 19.34 2.40
N ARG A 183 -16.89 19.40 3.73
CA ARG A 183 -17.37 20.54 4.52
C ARG A 183 -16.33 21.64 4.65
N THR A 184 -15.08 21.37 4.25
CA THR A 184 -13.98 22.30 4.38
C THR A 184 -13.49 22.80 3.01
N ASN A 185 -13.39 24.12 2.84
CA ASN A 185 -12.80 24.72 1.65
C ASN A 185 -11.34 24.27 1.45
N PHE A 186 -10.67 23.95 2.54
CA PHE A 186 -9.29 23.51 2.53
C PHE A 186 -9.11 22.17 1.76
N SER A 187 -9.96 21.16 2.01
CA SER A 187 -9.91 19.90 1.28
C SER A 187 -10.15 20.09 -0.22
N GLU A 188 -11.05 21.01 -0.60
CA GLU A 188 -11.28 21.34 -2.02
C GLU A 188 -10.06 22.04 -2.65
N GLN A 189 -9.42 22.97 -1.93
CA GLN A 189 -8.21 23.64 -2.42
C GLN A 189 -7.08 22.64 -2.66
N VAL A 190 -6.80 21.75 -1.70
CA VAL A 190 -5.80 20.68 -1.88
C VAL A 190 -6.15 19.77 -3.05
N ALA A 191 -7.42 19.37 -3.16
CA ALA A 191 -7.89 18.54 -4.27
C ALA A 191 -7.70 19.23 -5.62
N ALA A 192 -8.01 20.52 -5.73
CA ALA A 192 -7.83 21.31 -6.94
C ALA A 192 -6.34 21.45 -7.33
N GLU A 193 -5.46 21.69 -6.36
CA GLU A 193 -4.01 21.74 -6.60
C GLU A 193 -3.46 20.40 -7.06
N VAL A 194 -3.80 19.31 -6.40
CA VAL A 194 -3.37 17.96 -6.82
C VAL A 194 -3.90 17.65 -8.22
N GLN A 195 -5.16 17.98 -8.52
CA GLN A 195 -5.75 17.80 -9.84
C GLN A 195 -5.05 18.64 -10.91
N LYS A 196 -4.65 19.87 -10.59
CA LYS A 196 -3.92 20.77 -11.50
C LYS A 196 -2.55 20.19 -11.87
N PHE A 197 -1.82 19.59 -10.91
CA PHE A 197 -0.49 19.04 -11.16
C PHE A 197 -0.49 17.67 -11.84
N PHE A 198 -1.47 16.81 -11.50
CA PHE A 198 -1.46 15.40 -11.92
C PHE A 198 -2.58 15.04 -12.92
N GLY A 199 -3.48 15.95 -13.19
CA GLY A 199 -4.50 15.80 -14.24
C GLY A 199 -5.30 14.49 -14.13
N THR A 200 -5.32 13.73 -15.21
CA THR A 200 -6.06 12.46 -15.31
C THR A 200 -5.54 11.33 -14.43
N ALA A 201 -4.33 11.44 -13.90
CA ALA A 201 -3.80 10.48 -12.95
C ALA A 201 -4.53 10.51 -11.59
N VAL A 202 -5.22 11.62 -11.25
CA VAL A 202 -6.01 11.68 -10.02
C VAL A 202 -7.31 10.89 -10.19
N TYR A 203 -7.57 9.98 -9.23
CA TYR A 203 -8.84 9.25 -9.17
C TYR A 203 -10.00 10.20 -8.89
N ARG A 204 -11.14 9.95 -9.54
CA ARG A 204 -12.39 10.70 -9.27
C ARG A 204 -12.94 10.37 -7.90
N THR A 205 -12.75 9.12 -7.47
CA THR A 205 -13.14 8.64 -6.15
C THR A 205 -12.26 9.26 -5.09
N ARG A 206 -12.88 9.92 -4.10
CA ARG A 206 -12.22 10.50 -2.94
C ARG A 206 -12.58 9.70 -1.69
N ILE A 207 -11.60 9.34 -0.87
CA ILE A 207 -11.82 8.61 0.37
C ILE A 207 -12.12 9.60 1.49
N PRO A 208 -13.32 9.55 2.10
CA PRO A 208 -13.72 10.54 3.08
C PRO A 208 -12.97 10.36 4.40
N ARG A 209 -12.81 11.44 5.14
CA ARG A 209 -12.46 11.38 6.56
C ARG A 209 -13.64 10.77 7.33
N ALA A 210 -13.46 9.56 7.86
CA ALA A 210 -14.53 8.82 8.54
C ALA A 210 -13.97 7.98 9.69
N VAL A 211 -14.64 8.07 10.84
CA VAL A 211 -14.25 7.35 12.07
C VAL A 211 -14.21 5.84 11.83
N ARG A 212 -15.19 5.28 11.10
CA ARG A 212 -15.27 3.85 10.80
C ARG A 212 -14.07 3.31 10.02
N ILE A 213 -13.46 4.12 9.15
CA ILE A 213 -12.23 3.76 8.44
C ILE A 213 -11.06 3.65 9.43
N ALA A 214 -10.98 4.56 10.41
CA ALA A 214 -9.91 4.58 11.40
C ALA A 214 -10.06 3.46 12.45
N GLU A 215 -11.28 3.10 12.82
CA GLU A 215 -11.59 2.07 13.81
C GLU A 215 -11.39 0.65 13.27
N SER A 216 -11.77 0.40 12.02
CA SER A 216 -11.84 -0.95 11.44
C SER A 216 -10.55 -1.77 11.58
N PRO A 217 -9.31 -1.22 11.43
CA PRO A 217 -8.08 -1.99 11.61
C PRO A 217 -7.88 -2.51 13.03
N SER A 218 -8.37 -1.79 14.07
CA SER A 218 -8.27 -2.26 15.46
C SER A 218 -9.13 -3.51 15.74
N HIS A 219 -10.09 -3.78 14.85
CA HIS A 219 -10.91 -5.00 14.87
C HIS A 219 -10.40 -6.08 13.91
N GLY A 220 -9.23 -5.89 13.28
CA GLY A 220 -8.65 -6.85 12.35
C GLY A 220 -9.48 -7.06 11.09
N MET A 221 -10.22 -6.04 10.64
CA MET A 221 -11.07 -6.17 9.45
C MET A 221 -11.12 -4.88 8.62
N PRO A 222 -11.30 -4.99 7.29
CA PRO A 222 -11.50 -3.83 6.42
C PRO A 222 -12.85 -3.17 6.70
N VAL A 223 -12.96 -1.86 6.41
CA VAL A 223 -14.18 -1.07 6.66
C VAL A 223 -15.42 -1.64 5.95
N ILE A 224 -15.26 -2.25 4.79
CA ILE A 224 -16.36 -2.87 4.04
C ILE A 224 -17.00 -4.06 4.75
N LYS A 225 -16.29 -4.65 5.70
CA LYS A 225 -16.82 -5.70 6.59
C LYS A 225 -17.26 -5.12 7.93
N TYR A 226 -16.48 -4.18 8.49
CA TYR A 226 -16.73 -3.54 9.77
C TYR A 226 -18.05 -2.73 9.79
N ASP A 227 -18.25 -1.88 8.78
CA ASP A 227 -19.48 -1.11 8.59
C ASP A 227 -19.83 -0.98 7.10
N ARG A 228 -20.57 -1.97 6.62
CA ARG A 228 -20.92 -2.14 5.21
C ARG A 228 -21.64 -0.95 4.58
N MET A 229 -22.42 -0.19 5.38
CA MET A 229 -23.25 0.92 4.91
C MET A 229 -22.56 2.26 5.03
N SER A 230 -21.36 2.32 5.62
CA SER A 230 -20.62 3.56 5.83
C SER A 230 -20.22 4.24 4.51
N ARG A 231 -19.99 5.56 4.59
CA ARG A 231 -19.42 6.32 3.46
C ARG A 231 -18.03 5.79 3.04
N GLY A 232 -17.25 5.33 4.03
CA GLY A 232 -15.94 4.75 3.79
C GLY A 232 -16.02 3.46 2.96
N SER A 233 -16.93 2.56 3.31
CA SER A 233 -17.16 1.31 2.57
C SER A 233 -17.56 1.55 1.14
N ARG A 234 -18.49 2.47 0.90
CA ARG A 234 -18.92 2.84 -0.46
C ARG A 234 -17.78 3.46 -1.26
N ALA A 235 -16.98 4.33 -0.64
CA ALA A 235 -15.86 4.97 -1.31
C ALA A 235 -14.81 3.95 -1.77
N TYR A 236 -14.43 2.97 -0.95
CA TYR A 236 -13.47 1.93 -1.36
C TYR A 236 -14.05 0.97 -2.42
N LEU A 237 -15.34 0.69 -2.38
CA LEU A 237 -15.99 -0.08 -3.45
C LEU A 237 -15.97 0.68 -4.78
N HIS A 238 -16.26 1.99 -4.78
CA HIS A 238 -16.16 2.83 -5.97
C HIS A 238 -14.72 2.97 -6.46
N LEU A 239 -13.74 3.04 -5.54
CA LEU A 239 -12.33 3.09 -5.91
C LEU A 239 -11.91 1.80 -6.62
N ALA A 240 -12.35 0.63 -6.14
CA ALA A 240 -12.09 -0.64 -6.79
C ALA A 240 -12.73 -0.70 -8.20
N ASP A 241 -13.97 -0.22 -8.34
CA ASP A 241 -14.64 -0.15 -9.65
C ASP A 241 -13.91 0.79 -10.61
N GLU A 242 -13.41 1.94 -10.11
CA GLU A 242 -12.65 2.90 -10.91
C GLU A 242 -11.28 2.34 -11.29
N LEU A 243 -10.60 1.61 -10.40
CA LEU A 243 -9.31 0.95 -10.68
C LEU A 243 -9.48 -0.07 -11.81
N ILE A 244 -10.43 -0.99 -11.68
CA ILE A 244 -10.70 -2.02 -12.70
C ILE A 244 -10.96 -1.36 -14.07
N LYS A 245 -11.80 -0.33 -14.09
CA LYS A 245 -12.15 0.38 -15.34
C LYS A 245 -10.97 1.11 -15.99
N ARG A 246 -9.95 1.51 -15.22
CA ARG A 246 -8.75 2.17 -15.77
C ARG A 246 -7.76 1.19 -16.39
N GLU A 247 -7.88 -0.09 -16.06
CA GLU A 247 -7.02 -1.18 -16.56
C GLU A 247 -7.64 -1.90 -17.78
N GLU A 248 -8.94 -1.73 -18.02
CA GLU A 248 -9.65 -2.17 -19.21
C GLU A 248 -9.42 -1.21 -20.40
#